data_158ca977bad004a4e2e431f6955d93b7
#
_entry.id   158ca977bad004a4e2e431f6955d93b7
#
_cell.length_a   1.000
_cell.length_b   1.000
_cell.length_c   1.000
_cell.angle_alpha   90.00
_cell.angle_beta   90.00
_cell.angle_gamma   90.00
#
_symmetry.space_group_name_H-M   'P 1'
#
loop_
_entity.id
_entity.type
_entity.pdbx_description
1 polymer ?
#
loop_
_entity_poly.entity_id
_entity_poly.type
_entity_poly.pdbx_seq_one_letter_code
_entity_poly.pdbx_strand_id
1 'polypeptide(L)'
;IPGTTLVASEMYTVQFAPMVSTGEPGTPNRVGYDARLGTFSGTMMVVGGIIGSGIFLSPAVVAQRVGTAPLTLGAWALGAVVAIIGGFIYAELGARRPKAGGTYVYLRDAWGPLPAFLYGWAVFFIIGSGAIAAVGMTGASYLVTLAGWPVESARPIAIGIISALTLLNILGVRVGAATGNVLTILKLGGIAVLVFSALAL
;
A
#
# COMPACT_ATOMS: atom_id res chain seq x y z
N ILE A 1 -20.66 -48.99 26.43
CA ILE A 1 -19.66 -48.29 25.62
C ILE A 1 -19.88 -46.79 25.88
N PRO A 2 -19.06 -46.11 26.68
CA PRO A 2 -19.12 -44.67 26.81
C PRO A 2 -17.98 -44.03 25.96
N GLY A 3 -18.28 -43.01 25.18
CA GLY A 3 -17.21 -42.25 24.55
C GLY A 3 -17.54 -41.60 23.20
N THR A 4 -18.46 -40.65 23.17
CA THR A 4 -18.55 -39.76 22.00
C THR A 4 -19.27 -38.46 22.36
N THR A 5 -18.64 -37.62 23.18
CA THR A 5 -19.13 -36.22 23.41
C THR A 5 -18.04 -35.32 24.00
N LEU A 6 -16.87 -35.20 23.39
CA LEU A 6 -15.86 -34.19 23.76
C LEU A 6 -14.96 -33.80 22.58
N VAL A 7 -15.52 -33.36 21.45
CA VAL A 7 -14.72 -32.84 20.33
C VAL A 7 -15.23 -31.48 19.80
N ALA A 8 -16.26 -30.91 20.40
CA ALA A 8 -16.86 -29.68 19.84
C ALA A 8 -16.53 -28.38 20.60
N SER A 9 -15.77 -28.40 21.71
CA SER A 9 -15.53 -27.18 22.50
C SER A 9 -14.12 -26.57 22.38
N GLU A 10 -13.20 -27.18 21.67
CA GLU A 10 -11.83 -26.65 21.52
C GLU A 10 -11.58 -25.82 20.25
N MET A 11 -12.58 -25.59 19.42
CA MET A 11 -12.36 -25.06 18.07
C MET A 11 -12.45 -23.51 17.97
N TYR A 12 -12.71 -22.77 19.04
CA TYR A 12 -12.84 -21.30 18.97
C TYR A 12 -12.22 -20.53 20.13
N THR A 13 -11.10 -20.98 20.68
CA THR A 13 -10.29 -20.08 21.50
C THR A 13 -9.24 -19.44 20.62
N VAL A 14 -9.58 -18.34 19.97
CA VAL A 14 -8.60 -17.42 19.38
C VAL A 14 -7.83 -16.79 20.54
N GLN A 15 -6.74 -17.42 20.92
CA GLN A 15 -5.83 -16.88 21.90
C GLN A 15 -5.08 -15.71 21.25
N PHE A 16 -5.55 -14.49 21.50
CA PHE A 16 -4.79 -13.29 21.26
C PHE A 16 -3.58 -13.32 22.21
N ALA A 17 -2.49 -13.92 21.75
CA ALA A 17 -1.20 -13.76 22.42
C ALA A 17 -0.82 -12.28 22.32
N PRO A 18 -0.49 -11.62 23.45
CA PRO A 18 -0.04 -10.23 23.42
C PRO A 18 1.20 -10.13 22.53
N MET A 19 1.17 -9.24 21.55
CA MET A 19 2.27 -8.96 20.61
C MET A 19 3.49 -8.29 21.26
N VAL A 20 3.58 -8.31 22.59
CA VAL A 20 4.73 -7.79 23.33
C VAL A 20 5.36 -8.97 24.05
N SER A 21 6.36 -9.62 23.44
CA SER A 21 7.25 -10.51 24.17
C SER A 21 8.24 -9.65 24.93
N THR A 22 8.01 -9.46 26.22
CA THR A 22 9.08 -9.14 27.17
C THR A 22 10.06 -10.30 27.14
N GLY A 23 11.27 -10.04 26.66
CA GLY A 23 12.30 -11.08 26.49
C GLY A 23 12.63 -11.78 27.79
N GLU A 24 12.20 -13.02 27.93
CA GLU A 24 12.75 -13.94 28.91
C GLU A 24 14.04 -14.57 28.36
N PRO A 25 15.13 -14.61 29.19
CA PRO A 25 16.37 -15.24 28.78
C PRO A 25 16.18 -16.78 28.75
N GLY A 26 16.16 -17.37 27.55
CA GLY A 26 16.11 -18.82 27.39
C GLY A 26 15.23 -19.39 26.28
N THR A 27 14.44 -18.55 25.56
CA THR A 27 13.65 -19.03 24.42
C THR A 27 14.53 -19.14 23.18
N PRO A 28 14.43 -20.27 22.39
CA PRO A 28 15.18 -20.39 21.15
C PRO A 28 14.80 -19.25 20.20
N ASN A 29 15.82 -18.63 19.63
CA ASN A 29 15.76 -17.52 18.69
C ASN A 29 14.70 -17.81 17.61
N ARG A 30 13.47 -17.30 17.79
CA ARG A 30 12.46 -17.33 16.74
C ARG A 30 12.98 -16.40 15.65
N VAL A 31 13.31 -16.96 14.50
CA VAL A 31 13.60 -16.21 13.28
C VAL A 31 12.29 -15.48 12.93
N GLY A 32 12.06 -14.38 13.59
CA GLY A 32 10.91 -13.49 13.39
C GLY A 32 11.42 -12.16 12.83
N TYR A 33 10.59 -11.50 12.02
CA TYR A 33 10.88 -10.15 11.57
C TYR A 33 10.93 -9.19 12.76
N ASP A 34 12.00 -8.40 12.86
CA ASP A 34 12.11 -7.33 13.85
C ASP A 34 11.05 -6.25 13.57
N ALA A 35 10.18 -5.98 14.54
CA ALA A 35 9.21 -4.89 14.48
C ALA A 35 9.91 -3.54 14.66
N ARG A 36 10.49 -3.00 13.58
CA ARG A 36 11.27 -1.73 13.61
C ARG A 36 10.43 -0.49 13.28
N LEU A 37 9.20 -0.68 12.83
CA LEU A 37 8.30 0.40 12.44
C LEU A 37 7.17 0.51 13.47
N GLY A 38 6.98 1.73 14.01
CA GLY A 38 5.83 2.03 14.88
C GLY A 38 4.52 2.16 14.06
N THR A 39 3.39 2.20 14.76
CA THR A 39 2.05 2.31 14.17
C THR A 39 1.92 3.53 13.24
N PHE A 40 2.50 4.67 13.63
CA PHE A 40 2.49 5.88 12.80
C PHE A 40 3.16 5.65 11.44
N SER A 41 4.37 5.13 11.43
CA SER A 41 5.09 4.87 10.17
C SER A 41 4.39 3.79 9.33
N GLY A 42 3.82 2.76 9.96
CA GLY A 42 3.02 1.75 9.28
C GLY A 42 1.79 2.36 8.61
N THR A 43 1.05 3.22 9.32
CA THR A 43 -0.11 3.94 8.77
C THR A 43 0.30 4.86 7.63
N MET A 44 1.38 5.65 7.78
CA MET A 44 1.88 6.53 6.72
C MET A 44 2.33 5.78 5.47
N MET A 45 2.92 4.60 5.63
CA MET A 45 3.28 3.75 4.49
C MET A 45 2.03 3.27 3.73
N VAL A 46 0.99 2.84 4.44
CA VAL A 46 -0.28 2.42 3.81
C VAL A 46 -0.96 3.59 3.12
N VAL A 47 -1.12 4.72 3.81
CA VAL A 47 -1.73 5.94 3.24
C VAL A 47 -0.91 6.44 2.03
N GLY A 48 0.42 6.47 2.15
CA GLY A 48 1.31 6.87 1.06
C GLY A 48 1.26 5.94 -0.14
N GLY A 49 1.04 4.64 0.07
CA GLY A 49 0.86 3.66 -0.99
C GLY A 49 -0.50 3.77 -1.70
N ILE A 50 -1.56 4.06 -0.95
CA ILE A 50 -2.92 4.24 -1.50
C ILE A 50 -3.02 5.56 -2.29
N ILE A 51 -2.51 6.66 -1.75
CA ILE A 51 -2.49 7.96 -2.40
C ILE A 51 -1.33 8.01 -3.40
N GLY A 52 -1.56 7.50 -4.60
CA GLY A 52 -0.62 7.54 -5.72
C GLY A 52 -0.86 8.73 -6.67
N SER A 53 -0.31 8.65 -7.88
CA SER A 53 -0.54 9.63 -8.96
C SER A 53 -1.99 9.67 -9.44
N GLY A 54 -2.76 8.58 -9.21
CA GLY A 54 -4.14 8.46 -9.65
C GLY A 54 -5.07 9.54 -9.12
N ILE A 55 -4.89 9.99 -7.87
CA ILE A 55 -5.74 11.04 -7.29
C ILE A 55 -5.61 12.38 -8.03
N PHE A 56 -4.49 12.65 -8.67
CA PHE A 56 -4.26 13.87 -9.44
C PHE A 56 -4.68 13.75 -10.91
N LEU A 57 -4.67 12.55 -11.48
CA LEU A 57 -4.95 12.32 -12.91
C LEU A 57 -6.38 11.79 -13.14
N SER A 58 -6.84 10.85 -12.33
CA SER A 58 -8.12 10.16 -12.55
C SER A 58 -9.35 11.04 -12.45
N PRO A 59 -9.44 12.06 -11.57
CA PRO A 59 -10.64 12.89 -11.48
C PRO A 59 -10.99 13.59 -12.79
N ALA A 60 -10.00 14.18 -13.46
CA ALA A 60 -10.19 14.84 -14.74
C ALA A 60 -10.64 13.85 -15.84
N VAL A 61 -10.01 12.68 -15.90
CA VAL A 61 -10.36 11.64 -16.88
C VAL A 61 -11.77 11.09 -16.64
N VAL A 62 -12.14 10.85 -15.38
CA VAL A 62 -13.50 10.39 -15.02
C VAL A 62 -14.52 11.45 -15.39
N ALA A 63 -14.29 12.71 -15.01
CA ALA A 63 -15.22 13.81 -15.34
C ALA A 63 -15.43 13.98 -16.84
N GLN A 64 -14.38 13.88 -17.65
CA GLN A 64 -14.47 13.95 -19.10
C GLN A 64 -15.26 12.79 -19.71
N ARG A 65 -15.14 11.57 -19.17
CA ARG A 65 -15.82 10.38 -19.69
C ARG A 65 -17.28 10.30 -19.28
N VAL A 66 -17.59 10.75 -18.08
CA VAL A 66 -18.94 10.67 -17.49
C VAL A 66 -19.80 11.88 -17.86
N GLY A 67 -19.17 13.03 -18.12
CA GLY A 67 -19.78 14.21 -18.73
C GLY A 67 -20.62 15.10 -17.80
N THR A 68 -21.01 14.62 -16.61
CA THR A 68 -21.79 15.43 -15.64
C THR A 68 -21.26 15.31 -14.22
N ALA A 69 -21.38 16.39 -13.43
CA ALA A 69 -20.90 16.39 -12.04
C ALA A 69 -21.61 15.35 -11.15
N PRO A 70 -22.96 15.16 -11.20
CA PRO A 70 -23.62 14.14 -10.39
C PRO A 70 -23.14 12.71 -10.69
N LEU A 71 -22.96 12.38 -11.98
CA LEU A 71 -22.49 11.06 -12.38
C LEU A 71 -21.01 10.86 -11.99
N THR A 72 -20.18 11.91 -12.06
CA THR A 72 -18.80 11.86 -11.58
C THR A 72 -18.74 11.54 -10.08
N LEU A 73 -19.53 12.25 -9.27
CA LEU A 73 -19.64 11.97 -7.83
C LEU A 73 -20.18 10.57 -7.56
N GLY A 74 -21.20 10.14 -8.32
CA GLY A 74 -21.75 8.78 -8.23
C GLY A 74 -20.71 7.69 -8.53
N ALA A 75 -19.89 7.88 -9.56
CA ALA A 75 -18.80 6.96 -9.89
C ALA A 75 -17.76 6.86 -8.77
N TRP A 76 -17.38 7.98 -8.15
CA TRP A 76 -16.49 8.01 -7.00
C TRP A 76 -17.10 7.36 -5.75
N ALA A 77 -18.39 7.62 -5.47
CA ALA A 77 -19.11 7.00 -4.37
C ALA A 77 -19.19 5.47 -4.54
N LEU A 78 -19.50 5.00 -5.74
CA LEU A 78 -19.52 3.57 -6.06
C LEU A 78 -18.13 2.94 -5.89
N GLY A 79 -17.10 3.60 -6.39
CA GLY A 79 -15.70 3.16 -6.21
C GLY A 79 -15.30 3.07 -4.74
N ALA A 80 -15.74 4.04 -3.91
CA ALA A 80 -15.49 4.02 -2.47
C ALA A 80 -16.17 2.83 -1.78
N VAL A 81 -17.42 2.50 -2.13
CA VAL A 81 -18.13 1.32 -1.60
C VAL A 81 -17.39 0.04 -1.94
N VAL A 82 -16.98 -0.14 -3.20
CA VAL A 82 -16.21 -1.31 -3.63
C VAL A 82 -14.87 -1.40 -2.90
N ALA A 83 -14.18 -0.27 -2.73
CA ALA A 83 -12.91 -0.23 -2.00
C ALA A 83 -13.07 -0.60 -0.52
N ILE A 84 -14.13 -0.14 0.14
CA ILE A 84 -14.43 -0.48 1.54
C ILE A 84 -14.70 -1.99 1.68
N ILE A 85 -15.51 -2.57 0.79
CA ILE A 85 -15.77 -4.02 0.79
C ILE A 85 -14.45 -4.80 0.62
N GLY A 86 -13.61 -4.40 -0.34
CA GLY A 86 -12.27 -4.98 -0.52
C GLY A 86 -11.40 -4.84 0.72
N GLY A 87 -11.44 -3.69 1.38
CA GLY A 87 -10.72 -3.42 2.63
C GLY A 87 -11.15 -4.36 3.77
N PHE A 88 -12.43 -4.61 3.95
CA PHE A 88 -12.93 -5.57 4.94
C PHE A 88 -12.48 -7.00 4.65
N ILE A 89 -12.50 -7.43 3.38
CA ILE A 89 -12.01 -8.75 2.99
C ILE A 89 -10.53 -8.91 3.36
N TYR A 90 -9.69 -7.93 3.02
CA TYR A 90 -8.26 -7.98 3.36
C TYR A 90 -7.99 -7.86 4.86
N ALA A 91 -8.79 -7.10 5.60
CA ALA A 91 -8.70 -7.01 7.05
C ALA A 91 -9.00 -8.37 7.72
N GLU A 92 -10.04 -9.05 7.27
CA GLU A 92 -10.40 -10.38 7.75
C GLU A 92 -9.33 -11.42 7.42
N LEU A 93 -8.82 -11.42 6.18
CA LEU A 93 -7.73 -12.31 5.77
C LEU A 93 -6.47 -12.07 6.58
N GLY A 94 -6.12 -10.80 6.84
CA GLY A 94 -4.98 -10.43 7.66
C GLY A 94 -5.12 -10.86 9.10
N ALA A 95 -6.32 -10.73 9.69
CA ALA A 95 -6.61 -11.17 11.04
C ALA A 95 -6.52 -12.71 11.19
N ARG A 96 -7.03 -13.45 10.21
CA ARG A 96 -6.97 -14.92 10.20
C ARG A 96 -5.60 -15.50 9.89
N ARG A 97 -4.79 -14.78 9.14
CA ARG A 97 -3.47 -15.24 8.65
C ARG A 97 -2.38 -14.20 8.94
N PRO A 98 -1.99 -14.00 10.20
CA PRO A 98 -1.03 -12.96 10.61
C PRO A 98 0.42 -13.31 10.24
N LYS A 99 0.62 -14.00 9.11
CA LYS A 99 1.95 -14.35 8.58
C LYS A 99 2.41 -13.31 7.57
N ALA A 100 3.71 -13.02 7.56
CA ALA A 100 4.30 -12.17 6.53
C ALA A 100 4.12 -12.80 5.14
N GLY A 101 3.81 -11.94 4.14
CA GLY A 101 3.62 -12.36 2.75
C GLY A 101 2.28 -11.92 2.13
N GLY A 102 1.32 -11.45 2.94
CA GLY A 102 0.06 -10.86 2.47
C GLY A 102 -0.67 -11.74 1.44
N THR A 103 -1.05 -11.16 0.30
CA THR A 103 -1.79 -11.83 -0.76
C THR A 103 -1.11 -13.10 -1.28
N TYR A 104 0.22 -13.16 -1.28
CA TYR A 104 0.95 -14.38 -1.65
C TYR A 104 0.58 -15.57 -0.77
N VAL A 105 0.53 -15.35 0.55
CA VAL A 105 0.16 -16.40 1.53
C VAL A 105 -1.29 -16.80 1.35
N TYR A 106 -2.19 -15.82 1.15
CA TYR A 106 -3.61 -16.11 0.96
C TYR A 106 -3.86 -16.96 -0.29
N LEU A 107 -3.20 -16.65 -1.40
CA LEU A 107 -3.29 -17.43 -2.64
C LEU A 107 -2.69 -18.82 -2.48
N ARG A 108 -1.56 -18.95 -1.78
CA ARG A 108 -0.93 -20.25 -1.53
C ARG A 108 -1.79 -21.14 -0.68
N ASP A 109 -2.43 -20.60 0.36
CA ASP A 109 -3.28 -21.36 1.26
C ASP A 109 -4.61 -21.75 0.60
N ALA A 110 -5.13 -20.93 -0.33
CA ALA A 110 -6.40 -21.17 -1.01
C ALA A 110 -6.26 -22.05 -2.26
N TRP A 111 -5.23 -21.82 -3.09
CA TRP A 111 -5.12 -22.38 -4.43
C TRP A 111 -3.81 -23.12 -4.68
N GLY A 112 -2.93 -23.16 -3.69
CA GLY A 112 -1.67 -23.88 -3.75
C GLY A 112 -0.48 -23.04 -4.21
N PRO A 113 0.70 -23.69 -4.35
CA PRO A 113 1.98 -22.98 -4.54
C PRO A 113 2.11 -22.34 -5.92
N LEU A 114 1.56 -22.94 -6.98
CA LEU A 114 1.74 -22.45 -8.34
C LEU A 114 1.06 -21.09 -8.60
N PRO A 115 -0.23 -20.87 -8.27
CA PRO A 115 -0.86 -19.56 -8.40
C PRO A 115 -0.19 -18.50 -7.52
N ALA A 116 0.24 -18.85 -6.31
CA ALA A 116 0.97 -17.95 -5.42
C ALA A 116 2.32 -17.52 -6.01
N PHE A 117 3.07 -18.46 -6.59
CA PHE A 117 4.32 -18.18 -7.26
C PHE A 117 4.13 -17.24 -8.47
N LEU A 118 3.16 -17.53 -9.34
CA LEU A 118 2.85 -16.69 -10.49
C LEU A 118 2.44 -15.27 -10.08
N TYR A 119 1.63 -15.15 -9.03
CA TYR A 119 1.28 -13.85 -8.46
C TYR A 119 2.50 -13.10 -7.93
N GLY A 120 3.34 -13.74 -7.14
CA GLY A 120 4.55 -13.13 -6.58
C GLY A 120 5.51 -12.67 -7.68
N TRP A 121 5.69 -13.49 -8.70
CA TRP A 121 6.50 -13.17 -9.86
C TRP A 121 5.93 -11.96 -10.65
N ALA A 122 4.61 -11.97 -10.92
CA ALA A 122 3.94 -10.88 -11.61
C ALA A 122 4.01 -9.56 -10.82
N VAL A 123 3.80 -9.61 -9.50
CA VAL A 123 3.91 -8.44 -8.63
C VAL A 123 5.32 -7.88 -8.62
N PHE A 124 6.33 -8.73 -8.54
CA PHE A 124 7.71 -8.27 -8.48
C PHE A 124 8.21 -7.70 -9.81
N PHE A 125 8.05 -8.45 -10.90
CA PHE A 125 8.65 -8.08 -12.18
C PHE A 125 7.79 -7.15 -13.05
N ILE A 126 6.47 -7.22 -12.94
CA ILE A 126 5.56 -6.50 -13.83
C ILE A 126 4.85 -5.37 -13.09
N ILE A 127 4.08 -5.70 -12.06
CA ILE A 127 3.21 -4.71 -11.39
C ILE A 127 4.03 -3.71 -10.58
N GLY A 128 4.95 -4.19 -9.75
CA GLY A 128 5.76 -3.34 -8.87
C GLY A 128 6.70 -2.44 -9.67
N SER A 129 7.48 -3.02 -10.58
CA SER A 129 8.42 -2.24 -11.40
C SER A 129 7.70 -1.27 -12.33
N GLY A 130 6.58 -1.71 -12.95
CA GLY A 130 5.75 -0.86 -13.79
C GLY A 130 5.12 0.29 -13.04
N ALA A 131 4.63 0.06 -11.81
CA ALA A 131 4.08 1.11 -10.96
C ALA A 131 5.14 2.16 -10.56
N ILE A 132 6.35 1.72 -10.18
CA ILE A 132 7.46 2.61 -9.85
C ILE A 132 7.82 3.49 -11.08
N ALA A 133 7.95 2.88 -12.25
CA ALA A 133 8.26 3.60 -13.48
C ALA A 133 7.16 4.61 -13.84
N ALA A 134 5.89 4.23 -13.76
CA ALA A 134 4.76 5.09 -14.06
C ALA A 134 4.68 6.31 -13.11
N VAL A 135 4.85 6.10 -11.80
CA VAL A 135 4.85 7.20 -10.81
C VAL A 135 6.07 8.10 -11.01
N GLY A 136 7.24 7.52 -11.26
CA GLY A 136 8.46 8.29 -11.55
C GLY A 136 8.34 9.16 -12.80
N MET A 137 7.79 8.60 -13.89
CA MET A 137 7.52 9.36 -15.12
C MET A 137 6.49 10.47 -14.92
N THR A 138 5.42 10.20 -14.18
CA THR A 138 4.40 11.23 -13.85
C THR A 138 5.03 12.39 -13.08
N GLY A 139 5.80 12.09 -12.02
CA GLY A 139 6.50 13.12 -11.25
C GLY A 139 7.48 13.93 -12.09
N ALA A 140 8.26 13.28 -12.93
CA ALA A 140 9.20 13.92 -13.84
C ALA A 140 8.49 14.82 -14.86
N SER A 141 7.37 14.39 -15.41
CA SER A 141 6.57 15.18 -16.36
C SER A 141 6.04 16.46 -15.73
N TYR A 142 5.57 16.41 -14.48
CA TYR A 142 5.17 17.64 -13.75
C TYR A 142 6.35 18.57 -13.52
N LEU A 143 7.52 18.06 -13.14
CA LEU A 143 8.73 18.89 -12.94
C LEU A 143 9.16 19.57 -14.24
N VAL A 144 9.18 18.84 -15.34
CA VAL A 144 9.51 19.36 -16.69
C VAL A 144 8.55 20.48 -17.08
N THR A 145 7.25 20.27 -16.87
CA THR A 145 6.22 21.28 -17.19
C THR A 145 6.38 22.54 -16.33
N LEU A 146 6.61 22.38 -15.02
CA LEU A 146 6.80 23.52 -14.10
C LEU A 146 8.08 24.29 -14.40
N ALA A 147 9.15 23.61 -14.79
CA ALA A 147 10.44 24.23 -15.08
C ALA A 147 10.53 24.79 -16.51
N GLY A 148 9.55 24.54 -17.37
CA GLY A 148 9.59 24.93 -18.79
C GLY A 148 10.67 24.20 -19.60
N TRP A 149 11.08 22.99 -19.16
CA TRP A 149 12.11 22.20 -19.85
C TRP A 149 11.53 21.39 -21.02
N PRO A 150 12.37 20.96 -21.97
CA PRO A 150 11.94 20.08 -23.05
C PRO A 150 11.36 18.77 -22.53
N VAL A 151 10.30 18.27 -23.16
CA VAL A 151 9.59 17.03 -22.75
C VAL A 151 10.52 15.81 -22.71
N GLU A 152 11.53 15.78 -23.56
CA GLU A 152 12.55 14.73 -23.63
C GLU A 152 13.34 14.59 -22.31
N SER A 153 13.40 15.66 -21.51
CA SER A 153 14.06 15.66 -20.19
C SER A 153 13.31 14.85 -19.14
N ALA A 154 12.05 14.53 -19.34
CA ALA A 154 11.24 13.78 -18.37
C ALA A 154 11.83 12.40 -18.07
N ARG A 155 12.31 11.70 -19.10
CA ARG A 155 12.85 10.34 -18.95
C ARG A 155 14.13 10.29 -18.10
N PRO A 156 15.19 11.08 -18.36
CA PRO A 156 16.37 11.08 -17.49
C PRO A 156 16.07 11.58 -16.08
N ILE A 157 15.15 12.55 -15.91
CA ILE A 157 14.73 13.02 -14.60
C ILE A 157 14.01 11.92 -13.81
N ALA A 158 13.10 11.16 -14.46
CA ALA A 158 12.44 10.01 -13.83
C ALA A 158 13.44 8.97 -13.34
N ILE A 159 14.44 8.63 -14.17
CA ILE A 159 15.52 7.71 -13.79
C ILE A 159 16.29 8.25 -12.59
N GLY A 160 16.63 9.54 -12.59
CA GLY A 160 17.31 10.20 -11.48
C GLY A 160 16.52 10.13 -10.17
N ILE A 161 15.23 10.43 -10.20
CA ILE A 161 14.33 10.35 -9.03
C ILE A 161 14.27 8.93 -8.50
N ILE A 162 14.02 7.95 -9.36
CA ILE A 162 13.92 6.54 -8.96
C ILE A 162 15.24 6.07 -8.35
N SER A 163 16.37 6.41 -8.99
CA SER A 163 17.70 6.04 -8.50
C SER A 163 17.99 6.67 -7.12
N ALA A 164 17.69 7.95 -6.94
CA ALA A 164 17.89 8.65 -5.68
C ALA A 164 17.06 8.03 -4.54
N LEU A 165 15.76 7.76 -4.80
CA LEU A 165 14.90 7.11 -3.82
C LEU A 165 15.34 5.68 -3.51
N THR A 166 15.84 4.95 -4.51
CA THR A 166 16.38 3.60 -4.31
C THR A 166 17.61 3.64 -3.41
N LEU A 167 18.55 4.56 -3.66
CA LEU A 167 19.73 4.75 -2.82
C LEU A 167 19.35 5.10 -1.37
N LEU A 168 18.39 6.00 -1.17
CA LEU A 168 17.87 6.33 0.16
C LEU A 168 17.28 5.09 0.88
N ASN A 169 16.59 4.23 0.16
CA ASN A 169 16.04 3.00 0.73
C ASN A 169 17.13 1.98 1.09
N ILE A 170 18.23 1.91 0.34
CA ILE A 170 19.38 1.05 0.64
C ILE A 170 20.07 1.45 1.96
N LEU A 171 20.00 2.74 2.35
CA LEU A 171 20.57 3.20 3.63
C LEU A 171 19.85 2.64 4.85
N GLY A 172 18.72 1.99 4.67
CA GLY A 172 18.01 1.21 5.68
C GLY A 172 16.56 1.61 5.92
N VAL A 173 15.86 0.69 6.57
CA VAL A 173 14.40 0.79 6.81
C VAL A 173 13.97 2.09 7.51
N ARG A 174 14.77 2.57 8.45
CA ARG A 174 14.45 3.82 9.18
C ARG A 174 14.52 5.06 8.27
N VAL A 175 15.54 5.14 7.42
CA VAL A 175 15.70 6.25 6.47
C VAL A 175 14.59 6.20 5.42
N GLY A 176 14.34 5.02 4.84
CA GLY A 176 13.24 4.82 3.89
C GLY A 176 11.87 5.18 4.47
N ALA A 177 11.59 4.75 5.71
CA ALA A 177 10.33 5.08 6.39
C ALA A 177 10.20 6.58 6.69
N ALA A 178 11.27 7.24 7.15
CA ALA A 178 11.28 8.68 7.39
C ALA A 178 11.02 9.47 6.09
N THR A 179 11.71 9.10 5.01
CA THR A 179 11.49 9.69 3.67
C THR A 179 10.04 9.48 3.21
N GLY A 180 9.51 8.26 3.36
CA GLY A 180 8.12 7.95 3.02
C GLY A 180 7.11 8.76 3.83
N ASN A 181 7.34 8.94 5.14
CA ASN A 181 6.49 9.75 6.00
C ASN A 181 6.48 11.22 5.54
N VAL A 182 7.65 11.82 5.26
CA VAL A 182 7.77 13.21 4.78
C VAL A 182 7.02 13.37 3.45
N LEU A 183 7.26 12.48 2.50
CA LEU A 183 6.60 12.53 1.19
C LEU A 183 5.07 12.35 1.31
N THR A 184 4.60 11.52 2.24
CA THR A 184 3.16 11.32 2.49
C THR A 184 2.54 12.57 3.10
N ILE A 185 3.20 13.21 4.07
CA ILE A 185 2.74 14.47 4.68
C ILE A 185 2.67 15.59 3.63
N LEU A 186 3.71 15.72 2.79
CA LEU A 186 3.72 16.72 1.70
C LEU A 186 2.58 16.49 0.71
N LYS A 187 2.31 15.23 0.37
CA LYS A 187 1.22 14.82 -0.52
C LYS A 187 -0.15 15.17 0.07
N LEU A 188 -0.38 14.85 1.33
CA LEU A 188 -1.61 15.21 2.06
C LEU A 188 -1.77 16.72 2.17
N GLY A 189 -0.70 17.43 2.47
CA GLY A 189 -0.68 18.91 2.49
C GLY A 189 -1.04 19.53 1.15
N GLY A 190 -0.49 19.00 0.06
CA GLY A 190 -0.83 19.44 -1.30
C GLY A 190 -2.31 19.22 -1.63
N ILE A 191 -2.86 18.06 -1.28
CA ILE A 191 -4.30 17.79 -1.47
C ILE A 191 -5.14 18.75 -0.62
N ALA A 192 -4.78 18.98 0.62
CA ALA A 192 -5.49 19.92 1.50
C ALA A 192 -5.51 21.32 0.91
N VAL A 193 -4.36 21.83 0.44
CA VAL A 193 -4.28 23.15 -0.21
C VAL A 193 -5.19 23.23 -1.44
N LEU A 194 -5.22 22.19 -2.28
CA LEU A 194 -6.11 22.14 -3.44
C LEU A 194 -7.58 22.19 -3.04
N VAL A 195 -7.98 21.41 -2.03
CA VAL A 195 -9.37 21.38 -1.53
C VAL A 195 -9.76 22.74 -0.95
N PHE A 196 -8.93 23.32 -0.10
CA PHE A 196 -9.23 24.62 0.52
C PHE A 196 -9.25 25.76 -0.50
N SER A 197 -8.36 25.75 -1.50
CA SER A 197 -8.39 26.75 -2.57
C SER A 197 -9.65 26.65 -3.44
N ALA A 198 -10.11 25.42 -3.72
CA ALA A 198 -11.34 25.20 -4.48
C ALA A 198 -12.60 25.61 -3.72
N LEU A 199 -12.59 25.56 -2.37
CA LEU A 199 -13.70 26.00 -1.53
C LEU A 199 -13.72 27.52 -1.31
N ALA A 200 -12.59 28.19 -1.52
CA ALA A 200 -12.44 29.64 -1.34
C ALA A 200 -12.74 30.46 -2.61
N LEU A 201 -12.89 29.79 -3.77
CA LEU A 201 -13.26 30.38 -5.07
C LEU A 201 -14.77 30.26 -5.32
#